data_22446b9b20034da21296cd2c004049a2
#
_entry.id   22446b9b20034da21296cd2c004049a2
#
_cell.length_a   1.000
_cell.length_b   1.000
_cell.length_c   1.000
_cell.angle_alpha   90.00
_cell.angle_beta   90.00
_cell.angle_gamma   90.00
#
_symmetry.space_group_name_H-M   'P 1'
#
loop_
_entity.id
_entity.type
_entity.pdbx_description
1 polymer ?
#
loop_
_entity_poly.entity_id
_entity_poly.type
_entity_poly.pdbx_seq_one_letter_code
_entity_poly.pdbx_strand_id
1 'polypeptide(L)'
;MNVLQLIGRNEELFGTDVEGFSEELNDTVTKSRFLVIGGAGSIGQAVTREIFKRDPKALHVVDISENNMVELVRDIRSTEGYGSGEFKTFALDCGSVEFEALIKNEAPYDYVFNLSALKHVRSEKDPYTLMRMIMVNVFNTIKTLRLAKEMGAKKYFCVSTDKAANPVNMMGASKRIMEMFLMRESLTQEISMARFANVAFSDGSLLHGFNQRFAKKQPFSAPND
;
A
#
# COMPACT_ATOMS: atom_id res chain seq x y z
N MET A 1 -22.70 14.69 2.25
CA MET A 1 -21.59 15.68 2.13
C MET A 1 -20.75 15.22 0.95
N ASN A 2 -20.53 16.06 -0.05
CA ASN A 2 -19.70 15.69 -1.20
C ASN A 2 -18.23 15.76 -0.80
N VAL A 3 -17.55 14.61 -0.81
CA VAL A 3 -16.12 14.51 -0.41
C VAL A 3 -15.22 15.34 -1.32
N LEU A 4 -15.52 15.42 -2.61
CA LEU A 4 -14.73 16.22 -3.57
C LEU A 4 -14.77 17.71 -3.21
N GLN A 5 -15.94 18.24 -2.88
CA GLN A 5 -16.06 19.64 -2.45
C GLN A 5 -15.31 19.91 -1.15
N LEU A 6 -15.31 18.94 -0.21
CA LEU A 6 -14.61 19.07 1.06
C LEU A 6 -13.08 19.18 0.88
N ILE A 7 -12.53 18.52 -0.13
CA ILE A 7 -11.10 18.57 -0.48
C ILE A 7 -10.78 19.59 -1.58
N GLY A 8 -11.74 20.47 -1.90
CA GLY A 8 -11.56 21.56 -2.88
C GLY A 8 -11.50 21.10 -4.34
N ARG A 9 -12.16 19.99 -4.67
CA ARG A 9 -12.23 19.45 -6.05
C ARG A 9 -13.67 19.42 -6.55
N ASN A 10 -13.83 19.57 -7.87
CA ASN A 10 -15.12 19.47 -8.53
C ASN A 10 -15.31 18.15 -9.25
N GLU A 11 -14.24 17.44 -9.55
CA GLU A 11 -14.24 16.16 -10.29
C GLU A 11 -13.20 15.19 -9.74
N GLU A 12 -13.37 13.91 -10.05
CA GLU A 12 -12.37 12.88 -9.76
C GLU A 12 -11.17 13.03 -10.71
N LEU A 13 -9.96 12.76 -10.19
CA LEU A 13 -8.76 12.78 -11.01
C LEU A 13 -8.54 11.40 -11.66
N PHE A 14 -7.94 11.44 -12.86
CA PHE A 14 -7.52 10.25 -13.60
C PHE A 14 -8.64 9.34 -14.12
N GLY A 15 -9.92 9.72 -14.03
CA GLY A 15 -11.02 8.92 -14.53
C GLY A 15 -10.87 8.62 -16.02
N THR A 16 -10.67 9.67 -16.84
CA THR A 16 -10.44 9.55 -18.29
C THR A 16 -9.17 8.78 -18.66
N ASP A 17 -8.10 8.94 -17.85
CA ASP A 17 -6.86 8.18 -18.07
C ASP A 17 -7.07 6.69 -17.82
N VAL A 18 -7.77 6.32 -16.74
CA VAL A 18 -8.10 4.92 -16.43
C VAL A 18 -9.03 4.32 -17.47
N GLU A 19 -10.04 5.07 -17.92
CA GLU A 19 -10.95 4.65 -18.99
C GLU A 19 -10.21 4.39 -20.29
N GLY A 20 -9.29 5.29 -20.68
CA GLY A 20 -8.49 5.17 -21.90
C GLY A 20 -7.59 3.93 -21.95
N PHE A 21 -7.21 3.38 -20.78
CA PHE A 21 -6.37 2.18 -20.67
C PHE A 21 -7.13 0.97 -20.10
N SER A 22 -8.47 1.01 -20.03
CA SER A 22 -9.27 -0.01 -19.36
C SER A 22 -9.11 -1.39 -19.97
N GLU A 23 -9.05 -1.52 -21.28
CA GLU A 23 -8.86 -2.81 -21.98
C GLU A 23 -7.48 -3.41 -21.68
N GLU A 24 -6.42 -2.60 -21.78
CA GLU A 24 -5.05 -3.02 -21.48
C GLU A 24 -4.90 -3.45 -20.02
N LEU A 25 -5.50 -2.67 -19.08
CA LEU A 25 -5.51 -2.98 -17.66
C LEU A 25 -6.25 -4.30 -17.38
N ASN A 26 -7.42 -4.49 -17.97
CA ASN A 26 -8.19 -5.71 -17.80
C ASN A 26 -7.44 -6.93 -18.35
N ASP A 27 -6.88 -6.83 -19.55
CA ASP A 27 -6.10 -7.90 -20.18
C ASP A 27 -4.85 -8.26 -19.34
N THR A 28 -4.16 -7.25 -18.83
CA THR A 28 -2.99 -7.45 -17.98
C THR A 28 -3.37 -8.10 -16.66
N VAL A 29 -4.43 -7.63 -16.00
CA VAL A 29 -4.82 -8.12 -14.67
C VAL A 29 -5.35 -9.54 -14.74
N THR A 30 -6.26 -9.85 -15.66
CA THR A 30 -6.85 -11.20 -15.76
C THR A 30 -5.83 -12.31 -16.03
N LYS A 31 -4.71 -12.00 -16.69
CA LYS A 31 -3.66 -12.96 -17.02
C LYS A 31 -2.57 -13.09 -15.96
N SER A 32 -2.61 -12.27 -14.91
CA SER A 32 -1.48 -12.09 -14.01
C SER A 32 -1.77 -12.51 -12.58
N ARG A 33 -0.69 -12.82 -11.86
CA ARG A 33 -0.65 -13.11 -10.44
C ARG A 33 -0.09 -11.91 -9.68
N PHE A 34 -0.81 -11.45 -8.67
CA PHE A 34 -0.47 -10.26 -7.88
C PHE A 34 -0.14 -10.62 -6.43
N LEU A 35 0.89 -9.96 -5.91
CA LEU A 35 1.19 -9.90 -4.47
C LEU A 35 1.04 -8.45 -3.99
N VAL A 36 0.16 -8.21 -3.03
CA VAL A 36 -0.04 -6.89 -2.41
C VAL A 36 0.39 -6.95 -0.94
N ILE A 37 1.48 -6.30 -0.61
CA ILE A 37 2.05 -6.20 0.74
C ILE A 37 1.56 -4.89 1.37
N GLY A 38 0.99 -4.94 2.58
CA GLY A 38 0.30 -3.82 3.20
C GLY A 38 -1.09 -3.60 2.63
N GLY A 39 -1.73 -4.68 2.14
CA GLY A 39 -2.98 -4.63 1.39
C GLY A 39 -4.22 -4.33 2.21
N ALA A 40 -4.16 -4.41 3.55
CA ALA A 40 -5.27 -4.07 4.44
C ALA A 40 -5.19 -2.65 5.02
N GLY A 41 -4.15 -1.87 4.68
CA GLY A 41 -4.10 -0.43 4.97
C GLY A 41 -4.99 0.38 4.02
N SER A 42 -5.21 1.68 4.31
CA SER A 42 -6.14 2.54 3.53
C SER A 42 -5.86 2.56 2.02
N ILE A 43 -4.59 2.68 1.61
CA ILE A 43 -4.20 2.60 0.19
C ILE A 43 -4.26 1.17 -0.30
N GLY A 44 -3.81 0.21 0.52
CA GLY A 44 -3.79 -1.21 0.21
C GLY A 44 -5.17 -1.76 -0.13
N GLN A 45 -6.19 -1.42 0.66
CA GLN A 45 -7.58 -1.83 0.41
C GLN A 45 -8.10 -1.32 -0.94
N ALA A 46 -7.82 -0.06 -1.28
CA ALA A 46 -8.23 0.51 -2.56
C ALA A 46 -7.55 -0.21 -3.74
N VAL A 47 -6.24 -0.44 -3.66
CA VAL A 47 -5.47 -1.15 -4.69
C VAL A 47 -5.93 -2.61 -4.81
N THR A 48 -6.09 -3.31 -3.67
CA THR A 48 -6.57 -4.70 -3.63
C THR A 48 -7.93 -4.83 -4.31
N ARG A 49 -8.86 -3.92 -4.00
CA ARG A 49 -10.20 -3.92 -4.60
C ARG A 49 -10.15 -3.65 -6.11
N GLU A 50 -9.34 -2.69 -6.55
CA GLU A 50 -9.23 -2.39 -7.99
C GLU A 50 -8.61 -3.54 -8.81
N ILE A 51 -7.68 -4.29 -8.22
CA ILE A 51 -7.16 -5.51 -8.83
C ILE A 51 -8.23 -6.61 -8.82
N PHE A 52 -8.92 -6.81 -7.68
CA PHE A 52 -9.94 -7.85 -7.52
C PHE A 52 -11.09 -7.70 -8.52
N LYS A 53 -11.59 -6.48 -8.74
CA LYS A 53 -12.66 -6.17 -9.71
C LYS A 53 -12.36 -6.62 -11.14
N ARG A 54 -11.09 -6.75 -11.50
CA ARG A 54 -10.64 -7.16 -12.83
C ARG A 54 -10.34 -8.66 -12.94
N ASP A 55 -10.75 -9.43 -11.94
CA ASP A 55 -10.66 -10.89 -11.91
C ASP A 55 -9.25 -11.43 -12.24
N PRO A 56 -8.24 -11.12 -11.42
CA PRO A 56 -6.86 -11.57 -11.64
C PRO A 56 -6.75 -13.09 -11.56
N LYS A 57 -5.75 -13.68 -12.24
CA LYS A 57 -5.46 -15.11 -12.11
C LYS A 57 -5.19 -15.53 -10.64
N ALA A 58 -4.48 -14.70 -9.91
CA ALA A 58 -4.34 -14.81 -8.45
C ALA A 58 -4.09 -13.44 -7.83
N LEU A 59 -4.69 -13.20 -6.67
CA LEU A 59 -4.45 -12.03 -5.84
C LEU A 59 -4.16 -12.48 -4.42
N HIS A 60 -2.91 -12.37 -4.01
CA HIS A 60 -2.46 -12.66 -2.66
C HIS A 60 -2.18 -11.35 -1.92
N VAL A 61 -2.77 -11.22 -0.76
CA VAL A 61 -2.69 -10.00 0.06
C VAL A 61 -2.02 -10.33 1.38
N VAL A 62 -0.99 -9.57 1.72
CA VAL A 62 -0.25 -9.70 2.98
C VAL A 62 -0.38 -8.41 3.79
N ASP A 63 -0.74 -8.53 5.05
CA ASP A 63 -0.74 -7.41 6.00
C ASP A 63 -0.46 -7.94 7.41
N ILE A 64 0.10 -7.10 8.26
CA ILE A 64 0.36 -7.45 9.66
C ILE A 64 -0.91 -7.43 10.51
N SER A 65 -1.93 -6.69 10.06
CA SER A 65 -3.19 -6.51 10.80
C SER A 65 -4.22 -7.57 10.40
N GLU A 66 -4.37 -8.60 11.23
CA GLU A 66 -5.38 -9.64 11.03
C GLU A 66 -6.80 -9.06 10.98
N ASN A 67 -7.13 -8.13 11.87
CA ASN A 67 -8.46 -7.52 11.91
C ASN A 67 -8.78 -6.76 10.62
N ASN A 68 -7.85 -5.95 10.12
CA ASN A 68 -8.05 -5.22 8.88
C ASN A 68 -8.16 -6.17 7.68
N MET A 69 -7.45 -7.29 7.69
CA MET A 69 -7.55 -8.33 6.66
C MET A 69 -8.93 -8.98 6.64
N VAL A 70 -9.48 -9.30 7.80
CA VAL A 70 -10.85 -9.86 7.92
C VAL A 70 -11.87 -8.88 7.37
N GLU A 71 -11.77 -7.59 7.73
CA GLU A 71 -12.69 -6.56 7.22
C GLU A 71 -12.52 -6.35 5.71
N LEU A 72 -11.31 -6.36 5.19
CA LEU A 72 -11.05 -6.30 3.74
C LEU A 72 -11.74 -7.44 2.99
N VAL A 73 -11.63 -8.67 3.49
CA VAL A 73 -12.26 -9.84 2.85
C VAL A 73 -13.77 -9.74 2.89
N ARG A 74 -14.34 -9.35 4.04
CA ARG A 74 -15.79 -9.17 4.20
C ARG A 74 -16.33 -8.10 3.26
N ASP A 75 -15.64 -6.98 3.18
CA ASP A 75 -16.02 -5.86 2.33
C ASP A 75 -15.96 -6.24 0.83
N ILE A 76 -14.87 -6.85 0.37
CA ILE A 76 -14.75 -7.32 -1.01
C ILE A 76 -15.86 -8.34 -1.33
N ARG A 77 -16.11 -9.31 -0.46
CA ARG A 77 -17.13 -10.32 -0.72
C ARG A 77 -18.56 -9.78 -0.69
N SER A 78 -18.81 -8.75 0.10
CA SER A 78 -20.14 -8.12 0.17
C SER A 78 -20.40 -7.15 -0.98
N THR A 79 -19.34 -6.54 -1.55
CA THR A 79 -19.49 -5.52 -2.61
C THR A 79 -19.22 -6.07 -4.00
N GLU A 80 -18.18 -6.89 -4.17
CA GLU A 80 -17.74 -7.40 -5.47
C GLU A 80 -18.12 -8.90 -5.67
N GLY A 81 -18.43 -9.61 -4.59
CA GLY A 81 -18.75 -11.04 -4.66
C GLY A 81 -17.51 -11.93 -4.74
N TYR A 82 -17.58 -12.97 -5.58
CA TYR A 82 -16.54 -13.96 -5.76
C TYR A 82 -15.99 -13.89 -7.19
N GLY A 83 -14.67 -13.69 -7.32
CA GLY A 83 -13.98 -13.78 -8.60
C GLY A 83 -13.70 -15.25 -9.00
N SER A 84 -13.29 -15.46 -10.26
CA SER A 84 -12.90 -16.76 -10.78
C SER A 84 -11.46 -17.12 -10.39
N GLY A 85 -10.62 -16.14 -10.17
CA GLY A 85 -9.23 -16.31 -9.77
C GLY A 85 -9.01 -16.60 -8.30
N GLU A 86 -7.80 -16.99 -7.97
CA GLU A 86 -7.43 -17.30 -6.58
C GLU A 86 -7.29 -16.02 -5.75
N PHE A 87 -8.06 -15.89 -4.68
CA PHE A 87 -7.95 -14.80 -3.71
C PHE A 87 -7.59 -15.34 -2.34
N LYS A 88 -6.38 -15.01 -1.87
CA LYS A 88 -5.85 -15.42 -0.55
C LYS A 88 -5.34 -14.22 0.24
N THR A 89 -5.48 -14.30 1.56
CA THR A 89 -5.00 -13.29 2.50
C THR A 89 -4.14 -13.92 3.58
N PHE A 90 -3.05 -13.25 3.96
CA PHE A 90 -2.07 -13.77 4.91
C PHE A 90 -1.71 -12.68 5.94
N ALA A 91 -2.04 -12.93 7.21
CA ALA A 91 -1.70 -12.02 8.31
C ALA A 91 -0.23 -12.24 8.72
N LEU A 92 0.70 -11.61 7.99
CA LEU A 92 2.15 -11.81 8.14
C LEU A 92 2.90 -10.47 8.11
N ASP A 93 4.01 -10.40 8.83
CA ASP A 93 5.01 -9.33 8.65
C ASP A 93 5.90 -9.67 7.44
N CYS A 94 5.97 -8.78 6.45
CA CYS A 94 6.80 -8.99 5.26
C CYS A 94 8.32 -9.07 5.55
N GLY A 95 8.73 -8.70 6.75
CA GLY A 95 10.10 -8.88 7.24
C GLY A 95 10.38 -10.27 7.84
N SER A 96 9.36 -11.09 8.08
CA SER A 96 9.47 -12.34 8.82
C SER A 96 9.95 -13.53 7.96
N VAL A 97 10.29 -14.62 8.62
CA VAL A 97 10.65 -15.88 7.95
C VAL A 97 9.43 -16.60 7.37
N GLU A 98 8.25 -16.39 7.97
CA GLU A 98 6.98 -16.92 7.46
C GLU A 98 6.64 -16.30 6.10
N PHE A 99 6.92 -15.01 5.91
CA PHE A 99 6.76 -14.36 4.62
C PHE A 99 7.71 -14.94 3.56
N GLU A 100 8.96 -15.26 3.92
CA GLU A 100 9.88 -15.93 2.99
C GLU A 100 9.38 -17.33 2.61
N ALA A 101 8.83 -18.06 3.57
CA ALA A 101 8.23 -19.37 3.30
C ALA A 101 7.01 -19.25 2.38
N LEU A 102 6.16 -18.23 2.60
CA LEU A 102 5.03 -17.92 1.71
C LEU A 102 5.52 -17.68 0.27
N ILE A 103 6.51 -16.82 0.09
CA ILE A 103 7.04 -16.54 -1.26
C ILE A 103 7.61 -17.79 -1.93
N LYS A 104 8.33 -18.63 -1.19
CA LYS A 104 8.89 -19.89 -1.73
C LYS A 104 7.80 -20.87 -2.20
N ASN A 105 6.65 -20.89 -1.53
CA ASN A 105 5.58 -21.86 -1.83
C ASN A 105 4.57 -21.33 -2.86
N GLU A 106 4.26 -20.04 -2.84
CA GLU A 106 3.16 -19.46 -3.64
C GLU A 106 3.63 -18.71 -4.89
N ALA A 107 4.95 -18.42 -5.02
CA ALA A 107 5.51 -17.79 -6.23
C ALA A 107 5.35 -18.72 -7.47
N PRO A 108 5.44 -18.18 -8.70
CA PRO A 108 5.81 -16.79 -9.01
C PRO A 108 4.62 -15.83 -8.97
N TYR A 109 4.92 -14.54 -8.76
CA TYR A 109 4.01 -13.43 -8.98
C TYR A 109 4.51 -12.57 -10.13
N ASP A 110 3.61 -12.11 -10.99
CA ASP A 110 3.94 -11.21 -12.09
C ASP A 110 4.18 -9.77 -11.60
N TYR A 111 3.35 -9.32 -10.66
CA TYR A 111 3.35 -7.96 -10.12
C TYR A 111 3.37 -7.97 -8.59
N VAL A 112 4.28 -7.19 -8.02
CA VAL A 112 4.41 -7.01 -6.57
C VAL A 112 4.18 -5.56 -6.20
N PHE A 113 3.20 -5.31 -5.34
CA PHE A 113 2.89 -4.01 -4.77
C PHE A 113 3.33 -3.97 -3.31
N ASN A 114 4.32 -3.16 -2.98
CA ASN A 114 4.68 -2.90 -1.60
C ASN A 114 4.08 -1.56 -1.12
N LEU A 115 2.98 -1.68 -0.40
CA LEU A 115 2.23 -0.56 0.16
C LEU A 115 2.43 -0.45 1.68
N SER A 116 3.28 -1.30 2.25
CA SER A 116 3.60 -1.30 3.68
C SER A 116 4.47 -0.10 4.05
N ALA A 117 4.17 0.55 5.15
CA ALA A 117 4.97 1.64 5.68
C ALA A 117 4.66 1.94 7.15
N LEU A 118 5.66 2.41 7.89
CA LEU A 118 5.48 3.18 9.11
C LEU A 118 5.56 4.67 8.76
N LYS A 119 4.40 5.35 8.81
CA LYS A 119 4.19 6.69 8.22
C LYS A 119 4.05 7.84 9.23
N HIS A 120 3.99 7.53 10.52
CA HIS A 120 3.76 8.57 11.54
C HIS A 120 5.08 9.18 11.98
N VAL A 121 5.21 10.52 11.86
CA VAL A 121 6.37 11.28 12.35
C VAL A 121 6.59 11.08 13.85
N ARG A 122 5.51 10.91 14.64
CA ARG A 122 5.63 10.61 16.07
C ARG A 122 6.49 9.37 16.38
N SER A 123 6.56 8.42 15.47
CA SER A 123 7.34 7.20 15.65
C SER A 123 8.86 7.44 15.79
N GLU A 124 9.36 8.61 15.40
CA GLU A 124 10.78 8.94 15.54
C GLU A 124 11.17 9.42 16.95
N LYS A 125 10.19 9.72 17.82
CA LYS A 125 10.43 10.23 19.18
C LYS A 125 10.94 9.17 20.16
N ASP A 126 10.74 7.91 19.82
CA ASP A 126 11.17 6.76 20.60
C ASP A 126 12.15 5.91 19.78
N PRO A 127 13.34 5.56 20.31
CA PRO A 127 14.38 4.87 19.54
C PRO A 127 13.95 3.50 19.03
N TYR A 128 13.13 2.76 19.73
CA TYR A 128 12.69 1.43 19.32
C TYR A 128 11.70 1.51 18.14
N THR A 129 10.77 2.45 18.20
CA THR A 129 9.82 2.69 17.11
C THR A 129 10.52 3.30 15.89
N LEU A 130 11.55 4.13 16.10
CA LEU A 130 12.41 4.63 15.02
C LEU A 130 13.16 3.48 14.33
N MET A 131 13.77 2.58 15.09
CA MET A 131 14.43 1.39 14.52
C MET A 131 13.44 0.55 13.71
N ARG A 132 12.23 0.32 14.24
CA ARG A 132 11.17 -0.38 13.49
C ARG A 132 10.78 0.36 12.20
N MET A 133 10.71 1.69 12.23
CA MET A 133 10.42 2.50 11.03
C MET A 133 11.48 2.27 9.95
N ILE A 134 12.75 2.29 10.32
CA ILE A 134 13.85 2.02 9.38
C ILE A 134 13.78 0.59 8.84
N MET A 135 13.52 -0.39 9.72
CA MET A 135 13.34 -1.78 9.31
C MET A 135 12.21 -1.91 8.28
N VAL A 136 11.04 -1.37 8.56
CA VAL A 136 9.87 -1.50 7.67
C VAL A 136 10.06 -0.71 6.37
N ASN A 137 10.46 0.57 6.48
CA ASN A 137 10.50 1.45 5.31
C ASN A 137 11.69 1.19 4.39
N VAL A 138 12.83 0.72 4.93
CA VAL A 138 14.06 0.52 4.15
C VAL A 138 14.36 -0.96 3.96
N PHE A 139 14.67 -1.68 5.04
CA PHE A 139 15.19 -3.05 4.93
C PHE A 139 14.16 -4.05 4.41
N ASN A 140 12.91 -3.97 4.88
CA ASN A 140 11.84 -4.84 4.38
C ASN A 140 11.50 -4.52 2.92
N THR A 141 11.58 -3.25 2.49
CA THR A 141 11.42 -2.90 1.07
C THR A 141 12.53 -3.50 0.22
N ILE A 142 13.79 -3.44 0.66
CA ILE A 142 14.91 -4.05 -0.04
C ILE A 142 14.75 -5.57 -0.11
N LYS A 143 14.34 -6.20 1.01
CA LYS A 143 14.10 -7.64 1.10
C LYS A 143 13.00 -8.08 0.12
N THR A 144 11.85 -7.42 0.15
CA THR A 144 10.71 -7.77 -0.71
C THR A 144 11.01 -7.53 -2.20
N LEU A 145 11.79 -6.49 -2.52
CA LEU A 145 12.27 -6.26 -3.88
C LEU A 145 13.21 -7.39 -4.35
N ARG A 146 14.15 -7.82 -3.51
CA ARG A 146 15.05 -8.94 -3.85
C ARG A 146 14.26 -10.23 -4.11
N LEU A 147 13.32 -10.55 -3.23
CA LEU A 147 12.45 -11.71 -3.43
C LEU A 147 11.63 -11.59 -4.71
N ALA A 148 11.10 -10.40 -5.03
CA ALA A 148 10.39 -10.14 -6.29
C ALA A 148 11.29 -10.40 -7.51
N LYS A 149 12.55 -9.95 -7.45
CA LYS A 149 13.54 -10.17 -8.51
C LYS A 149 13.91 -11.66 -8.65
N GLU A 150 14.15 -12.34 -7.53
CA GLU A 150 14.52 -13.77 -7.51
C GLU A 150 13.42 -14.67 -8.09
N MET A 151 12.15 -14.35 -7.87
CA MET A 151 11.03 -15.10 -8.46
C MET A 151 10.65 -14.67 -9.89
N GLY A 152 11.36 -13.69 -10.46
CA GLY A 152 11.15 -13.22 -11.84
C GLY A 152 9.91 -12.34 -12.02
N ALA A 153 9.53 -11.58 -11.00
CA ALA A 153 8.41 -10.62 -11.12
C ALA A 153 8.68 -9.60 -12.23
N LYS A 154 7.67 -9.35 -13.06
CA LYS A 154 7.75 -8.41 -14.19
C LYS A 154 7.91 -6.98 -13.69
N LYS A 155 7.20 -6.62 -12.63
CA LYS A 155 7.21 -5.25 -12.09
C LYS A 155 7.04 -5.23 -10.58
N TYR A 156 7.78 -4.32 -9.95
CA TYR A 156 7.66 -3.99 -8.53
C TYR A 156 7.18 -2.55 -8.37
N PHE A 157 6.13 -2.34 -7.60
CA PHE A 157 5.60 -1.03 -7.26
C PHE A 157 5.78 -0.73 -5.78
N CYS A 158 6.19 0.50 -5.43
CA CYS A 158 6.33 0.92 -4.05
C CYS A 158 5.74 2.31 -3.79
N VAL A 159 5.03 2.46 -2.67
CA VAL A 159 4.52 3.76 -2.23
C VAL A 159 5.59 4.54 -1.48
N SER A 160 5.76 5.81 -1.88
CA SER A 160 6.55 6.80 -1.17
C SER A 160 5.69 8.00 -0.73
N THR A 161 6.32 9.06 -0.30
CA THR A 161 5.69 10.28 0.22
C THR A 161 6.33 11.54 -0.35
N ASP A 162 5.56 12.61 -0.45
CA ASP A 162 6.04 13.97 -0.73
C ASP A 162 7.20 14.40 0.19
N LYS A 163 7.16 13.94 1.45
CA LYS A 163 8.18 14.23 2.47
C LYS A 163 9.56 13.62 2.17
N ALA A 164 9.64 12.68 1.21
CA ALA A 164 10.91 12.15 0.71
C ALA A 164 11.63 13.10 -0.25
N ALA A 165 10.95 14.11 -0.81
CA ALA A 165 11.57 15.08 -1.72
C ALA A 165 12.58 15.99 -0.99
N ASN A 166 12.18 16.52 0.17
CA ASN A 166 13.04 17.33 1.03
C ASN A 166 12.80 16.91 2.48
N PRO A 167 13.45 15.84 2.97
CA PRO A 167 13.16 15.26 4.26
C PRO A 167 13.63 16.17 5.41
N VAL A 168 12.68 16.57 6.26
CA VAL A 168 12.93 17.35 7.49
C VAL A 168 12.79 16.50 8.77
N ASN A 169 12.48 15.21 8.62
CA ASN A 169 12.32 14.26 9.71
C ASN A 169 12.77 12.85 9.26
N MET A 170 12.93 11.95 10.24
CA MET A 170 13.41 10.58 9.98
C MET A 170 12.43 9.74 9.15
N MET A 171 11.12 10.00 9.25
CA MET A 171 10.15 9.32 8.40
C MET A 171 10.37 9.68 6.92
N GLY A 172 10.49 10.97 6.59
CA GLY A 172 10.83 11.41 5.23
C GLY A 172 12.20 10.90 4.78
N ALA A 173 13.22 10.96 5.65
CA ALA A 173 14.56 10.46 5.37
C ALA A 173 14.58 8.95 5.08
N SER A 174 13.86 8.14 5.86
CA SER A 174 13.75 6.70 5.62
C SER A 174 13.15 6.38 4.25
N LYS A 175 12.13 7.12 3.85
CA LYS A 175 11.51 6.98 2.52
C LYS A 175 12.45 7.47 1.41
N ARG A 176 13.22 8.53 1.62
CA ARG A 176 14.23 8.98 0.65
C ARG A 176 15.33 7.93 0.45
N ILE A 177 15.83 7.33 1.54
CA ILE A 177 16.81 6.24 1.44
C ILE A 177 16.23 5.05 0.67
N MET A 178 15.00 4.66 0.98
CA MET A 178 14.27 3.62 0.25
C MET A 178 14.22 3.94 -1.26
N GLU A 179 13.82 5.15 -1.65
CA GLU A 179 13.77 5.57 -3.05
C GLU A 179 15.14 5.45 -3.75
N MET A 180 16.22 5.84 -3.08
CA MET A 180 17.58 5.72 -3.64
C MET A 180 17.95 4.27 -3.93
N PHE A 181 17.59 3.32 -3.05
CA PHE A 181 17.76 1.89 -3.30
C PHE A 181 16.92 1.43 -4.49
N LEU A 182 15.64 1.79 -4.53
CA LEU A 182 14.76 1.41 -5.63
C LEU A 182 15.23 1.99 -6.98
N MET A 183 15.69 3.23 -7.00
CA MET A 183 16.27 3.85 -8.20
C MET A 183 17.53 3.13 -8.68
N ARG A 184 18.40 2.69 -7.78
CA ARG A 184 19.57 1.89 -8.15
C ARG A 184 19.17 0.54 -8.76
N GLU A 185 18.22 -0.15 -8.13
CA GLU A 185 17.78 -1.46 -8.60
C GLU A 185 16.92 -1.38 -9.88
N SER A 186 16.34 -0.21 -10.19
CA SER A 186 15.56 -0.01 -11.42
C SER A 186 16.39 -0.13 -12.71
N LEU A 187 17.70 -0.12 -12.60
CA LEU A 187 18.60 -0.40 -13.72
C LEU A 187 18.50 -1.86 -14.23
N THR A 188 17.99 -2.77 -13.41
CA THR A 188 17.94 -4.21 -13.71
C THR A 188 16.58 -4.86 -13.46
N GLN A 189 15.64 -4.13 -12.87
CA GLN A 189 14.29 -4.57 -12.56
C GLN A 189 13.31 -3.44 -12.90
N GLU A 190 12.17 -3.76 -13.49
CA GLU A 190 11.14 -2.74 -13.71
C GLU A 190 10.51 -2.34 -12.39
N ILE A 191 10.71 -1.08 -11.99
CA ILE A 191 10.24 -0.52 -10.73
C ILE A 191 9.48 0.78 -11.00
N SER A 192 8.32 0.92 -10.36
CA SER A 192 7.57 2.18 -10.31
C SER A 192 7.37 2.62 -8.87
N MET A 193 7.37 3.92 -8.65
CA MET A 193 7.11 4.53 -7.34
C MET A 193 6.12 5.66 -7.48
N ALA A 194 5.28 5.86 -6.45
CA ALA A 194 4.41 7.02 -6.35
C ALA A 194 4.63 7.73 -5.02
N ARG A 195 4.87 9.04 -5.05
CA ARG A 195 4.90 9.89 -3.87
C ARG A 195 3.50 10.41 -3.59
N PHE A 196 2.92 9.95 -2.50
CA PHE A 196 1.65 10.45 -2.02
C PHE A 196 1.87 11.68 -1.11
N ALA A 197 1.05 12.68 -1.30
CA ALA A 197 0.88 13.77 -0.34
C ALA A 197 -0.06 13.32 0.81
N ASN A 198 -0.81 14.24 1.39
CA ASN A 198 -1.78 13.89 2.42
C ASN A 198 -2.97 13.15 1.80
N VAL A 199 -3.17 11.89 2.20
CA VAL A 199 -4.30 11.09 1.76
C VAL A 199 -5.48 11.36 2.68
N ALA A 200 -6.49 12.05 2.15
CA ALA A 200 -7.68 12.41 2.89
C ALA A 200 -8.41 11.16 3.43
N PHE A 201 -8.88 11.24 4.65
CA PHE A 201 -9.61 10.17 5.35
C PHE A 201 -8.87 8.84 5.54
N SER A 202 -7.58 8.76 5.21
CA SER A 202 -6.78 7.57 5.51
C SER A 202 -6.60 7.40 7.02
N ASP A 203 -6.35 6.16 7.46
CA ASP A 203 -6.10 5.84 8.87
C ASP A 203 -4.99 6.71 9.45
N GLY A 204 -5.29 7.37 10.58
CA GLY A 204 -4.39 8.30 11.24
C GLY A 204 -4.29 9.68 10.59
N SER A 205 -5.05 9.98 9.53
CA SER A 205 -5.17 11.35 9.00
C SER A 205 -5.99 12.24 9.94
N LEU A 206 -5.83 13.56 9.81
CA LEU A 206 -6.57 14.55 10.61
C LEU A 206 -8.08 14.39 10.42
N LEU A 207 -8.54 14.27 9.18
CA LEU A 207 -9.97 14.12 8.86
C LEU A 207 -10.54 12.81 9.41
N HIS A 208 -9.81 11.71 9.31
CA HIS A 208 -10.18 10.44 9.93
C HIS A 208 -10.30 10.61 11.45
N GLY A 209 -9.32 11.26 12.09
CA GLY A 209 -9.34 11.54 13.51
C GLY A 209 -10.55 12.39 13.94
N PHE A 210 -10.95 13.38 13.15
CA PHE A 210 -12.15 14.16 13.40
C PHE A 210 -13.42 13.33 13.31
N ASN A 211 -13.57 12.51 12.28
CA ASN A 211 -14.70 11.59 12.15
C ASN A 211 -14.83 10.64 13.35
N GLN A 212 -13.70 10.09 13.81
CA GLN A 212 -13.66 9.22 14.99
C GLN A 212 -14.09 9.96 16.27
N ARG A 213 -13.60 11.19 16.49
CA ARG A 213 -13.99 12.00 17.64
C ARG A 213 -15.45 12.41 17.60
N PHE A 214 -15.95 12.76 16.41
CA PHE A 214 -17.36 13.07 16.21
C PHE A 214 -18.27 11.90 16.58
N ALA A 215 -17.95 10.70 16.05
CA ALA A 215 -18.69 9.48 16.36
C ALA A 215 -18.68 9.13 17.85
N LYS A 216 -17.56 9.38 18.53
CA LYS A 216 -17.39 9.13 19.97
C LYS A 216 -17.85 10.30 20.86
N LYS A 217 -18.41 11.38 20.30
CA LYS A 217 -18.80 12.61 21.02
C LYS A 217 -17.66 13.18 21.87
N GLN A 218 -16.44 13.15 21.35
CA GLN A 218 -15.24 13.68 21.98
C GLN A 218 -14.93 15.08 21.43
N PRO A 219 -14.28 15.96 22.22
CA PRO A 219 -13.90 17.28 21.76
C PRO A 219 -12.88 17.21 20.61
N PHE A 220 -12.98 18.14 19.68
CA PHE A 220 -11.98 18.31 18.63
C PHE A 220 -10.74 19.00 19.22
N SER A 221 -9.56 18.51 18.83
CA SER A 221 -8.30 19.22 19.07
C SER A 221 -7.74 19.66 17.73
N ALA A 222 -7.52 20.97 17.57
CA ALA A 222 -6.72 21.50 16.48
C ALA A 222 -5.27 21.67 16.98
N PRO A 223 -4.25 21.36 16.16
CA PRO A 223 -2.89 21.78 16.49
C PRO A 223 -2.85 23.31 16.53
N ASN A 224 -2.17 23.86 17.55
CA ASN A 224 -1.78 25.25 17.53
C ASN A 224 -0.60 25.39 16.58
N ASP A 225 -0.67 26.36 15.70
CA ASP A 225 0.42 26.73 14.79
C ASP A 225 1.61 27.32 15.57
#